data_a12f882c66ff78f5137c97191a61bcaf
#
_entry.id   a12f882c66ff78f5137c97191a61bcaf
#
_cell.length_a   1.000
_cell.length_b   1.000
_cell.length_c   1.000
_cell.angle_alpha   90.00
_cell.angle_beta   90.00
_cell.angle_gamma   90.00
#
_symmetry.space_group_name_H-M   'P 1'
#
loop_
_entity.id
_entity.type
_entity.pdbx_description
1 polymer ?
#
loop_
_entity_poly.entity_id
_entity_poly.type
_entity_poly.pdbx_seq_one_letter_code
_entity_poly.pdbx_strand_id
1 'polypeptide(L)'
;VQLFLVVAGFAPGFGYDKYTTHIQNGNPYNLTVDMTPFIKINESYYVFGQTKVNWYVAYENCRRLQSELVTFETAEEFDAIAAFLNARGDRSEHWTSGNDLGKTGTHYWFSNAQLVTIKRWAPKQPDNAGGREHCIHLGYIYGYSTEFQLNDRPCHNHASSLFKYICEAPKQETVSIVVWK
;
A
#
# COMPACT_ATOMS: atom_id res chain seq x y z
N VAL A 1 -0.79 -15.39 39.73
CA VAL A 1 -0.99 -14.00 39.27
C VAL A 1 -1.14 -14.07 37.74
N GLN A 2 -2.30 -13.72 37.25
CA GLN A 2 -2.65 -13.80 35.85
C GLN A 2 -2.29 -12.46 35.21
N LEU A 3 -1.34 -12.44 34.31
CA LEU A 3 -0.93 -11.24 33.55
C LEU A 3 -1.88 -11.13 32.35
N PHE A 4 -2.66 -10.07 32.29
CA PHE A 4 -3.46 -9.74 31.11
C PHE A 4 -2.66 -8.78 30.23
N LEU A 5 -2.33 -9.21 29.04
CA LEU A 5 -1.78 -8.33 28.02
C LEU A 5 -2.97 -7.80 27.19
N VAL A 6 -3.31 -6.54 27.39
CA VAL A 6 -4.30 -5.86 26.53
C VAL A 6 -3.50 -5.08 25.50
N VAL A 7 -3.55 -5.54 24.24
CA VAL A 7 -3.04 -4.76 23.12
C VAL A 7 -4.18 -3.89 22.63
N ALA A 8 -4.21 -2.64 23.02
CA ALA A 8 -5.14 -1.65 22.52
C ALA A 8 -4.42 -0.81 21.45
N GLY A 9 -4.69 -1.08 20.19
CA GLY A 9 -4.32 -0.18 19.11
C GLY A 9 -5.41 0.88 18.96
N PHE A 10 -5.13 2.13 19.31
CA PHE A 10 -5.99 3.25 18.96
C PHE A 10 -5.57 3.79 17.59
N ALA A 11 -6.29 3.37 16.54
CA ALA A 11 -6.42 4.20 15.36
C ALA A 11 -7.69 5.03 15.54
N PRO A 12 -7.68 6.35 15.41
CA PRO A 12 -8.90 7.14 15.48
C PRO A 12 -9.79 6.83 14.26
N GLY A 13 -10.89 6.14 14.54
CA GLY A 13 -12.06 6.07 13.70
C GLY A 13 -12.05 5.04 12.57
N PHE A 14 -12.19 3.77 12.92
CA PHE A 14 -13.08 2.80 12.29
C PHE A 14 -12.82 1.46 13.00
N GLY A 15 -13.77 1.06 13.85
CA GLY A 15 -13.65 -0.17 14.61
C GLY A 15 -13.85 -1.39 13.71
N TYR A 16 -12.83 -2.22 13.64
CA TYR A 16 -12.97 -3.66 13.48
C TYR A 16 -11.73 -4.30 14.11
N ASP A 17 -11.95 -4.88 15.28
CA ASP A 17 -10.91 -5.59 16.02
C ASP A 17 -10.53 -6.88 15.29
N LYS A 18 -9.41 -6.85 14.57
CA LYS A 18 -8.70 -8.08 14.16
C LYS A 18 -7.53 -8.35 15.11
N TYR A 19 -7.76 -8.17 16.39
CA TYR A 19 -6.77 -8.52 17.40
C TYR A 19 -7.19 -9.84 18.04
N THR A 20 -6.48 -10.88 17.70
CA THR A 20 -6.54 -12.13 18.47
C THR A 20 -5.68 -11.90 19.71
N THR A 21 -6.31 -11.71 20.86
CA THR A 21 -5.61 -11.70 22.15
C THR A 21 -5.15 -13.13 22.45
N HIS A 22 -3.89 -13.42 22.23
CA HIS A 22 -3.26 -14.63 22.78
C HIS A 22 -2.74 -14.31 24.19
N ILE A 23 -3.42 -14.83 25.20
CA ILE A 23 -2.91 -14.80 26.57
C ILE A 23 -1.94 -15.97 26.69
N GLN A 24 -0.64 -15.69 26.66
CA GLN A 24 0.38 -16.65 27.01
C GLN A 24 0.88 -16.37 28.44
N ASN A 25 0.81 -17.39 29.30
CA ASN A 25 1.55 -17.40 30.56
C ASN A 25 3.04 -17.59 30.19
N GLY A 26 3.79 -16.51 30.11
CA GLY A 26 5.22 -16.54 29.76
C GLY A 26 5.71 -15.28 29.05
N ASN A 27 6.94 -15.30 28.61
CA ASN A 27 7.68 -14.20 28.04
C ASN A 27 6.94 -13.53 26.85
N PRO A 28 6.63 -12.22 26.87
CA PRO A 28 5.91 -11.52 25.80
C PRO A 28 6.71 -11.35 24.50
N TYR A 29 7.96 -11.81 24.44
CA TYR A 29 8.83 -11.62 23.28
C TYR A 29 8.52 -12.56 22.09
N ASN A 30 7.53 -13.46 22.19
CA ASN A 30 7.16 -14.39 21.13
C ASN A 30 5.73 -14.19 20.59
N LEU A 31 5.23 -12.95 20.60
CA LEU A 31 3.95 -12.67 19.96
C LEU A 31 4.14 -12.69 18.43
N THR A 32 3.71 -13.77 17.78
CA THR A 32 3.63 -13.82 16.32
C THR A 32 2.25 -13.39 15.87
N VAL A 33 2.17 -12.32 15.11
CA VAL A 33 0.92 -11.89 14.46
C VAL A 33 0.83 -12.60 13.12
N ASP A 34 -0.26 -13.34 12.90
CA ASP A 34 -0.54 -13.90 11.57
C ASP A 34 -0.95 -12.78 10.63
N MET A 35 -0.08 -12.45 9.70
CA MET A 35 -0.29 -11.41 8.70
C MET A 35 -0.82 -11.95 7.37
N THR A 36 -1.23 -13.22 7.30
CA THR A 36 -1.82 -13.78 6.06
C THR A 36 -3.06 -12.95 5.64
N PRO A 37 -3.19 -12.54 4.36
CA PRO A 37 -2.39 -12.92 3.19
C PRO A 37 -1.22 -11.97 2.85
N PHE A 38 -0.77 -11.13 3.78
CA PHE A 38 0.27 -10.14 3.52
C PHE A 38 1.67 -10.76 3.48
N ILE A 39 2.51 -10.24 2.59
CA ILE A 39 3.91 -10.62 2.43
C ILE A 39 4.77 -9.49 2.98
N LYS A 40 5.71 -9.81 3.87
CA LYS A 40 6.66 -8.84 4.40
C LYS A 40 7.73 -8.51 3.35
N ILE A 41 7.89 -7.20 3.08
CA ILE A 41 8.98 -6.66 2.26
C ILE A 41 9.57 -5.51 3.06
N ASN A 42 10.84 -5.59 3.41
CA ASN A 42 11.47 -4.71 4.38
C ASN A 42 10.67 -4.64 5.68
N GLU A 43 10.23 -3.45 6.10
CA GLU A 43 9.51 -3.24 7.35
C GLU A 43 7.99 -3.20 7.20
N SER A 44 7.47 -3.26 5.97
CA SER A 44 6.04 -3.19 5.67
C SER A 44 5.49 -4.52 5.13
N TYR A 45 4.16 -4.63 5.10
CA TYR A 45 3.44 -5.84 4.69
C TYR A 45 2.49 -5.52 3.53
N TYR A 46 2.53 -6.33 2.45
CA TYR A 46 1.84 -6.05 1.20
C TYR A 46 1.03 -7.22 0.68
N VAL A 47 -0.10 -6.92 0.02
CA VAL A 47 -0.86 -7.87 -0.80
C VAL A 47 -0.84 -7.40 -2.24
N PHE A 48 -0.52 -8.32 -3.15
CA PHE A 48 -0.53 -8.07 -4.59
C PHE A 48 -1.82 -8.63 -5.18
N GLY A 49 -2.78 -7.75 -5.42
CA GLY A 49 -4.07 -8.10 -6.03
C GLY A 49 -3.90 -8.54 -7.47
N GLN A 50 -4.41 -9.73 -7.82
CA GLN A 50 -4.19 -10.32 -9.14
C GLN A 50 -5.23 -9.94 -10.20
N THR A 51 -6.39 -9.45 -9.76
CA THR A 51 -7.45 -9.02 -10.66
C THR A 51 -7.18 -7.63 -11.20
N LYS A 52 -7.34 -7.45 -12.51
CA LYS A 52 -7.25 -6.13 -13.14
C LYS A 52 -8.56 -5.37 -12.95
N VAL A 53 -8.48 -4.22 -12.32
CA VAL A 53 -9.63 -3.37 -11.95
C VAL A 53 -9.30 -1.90 -12.18
N ASN A 54 -10.31 -1.01 -12.11
CA ASN A 54 -10.07 0.43 -12.07
C ASN A 54 -9.57 0.85 -10.68
N TRP A 55 -9.12 2.10 -10.55
CA TRP A 55 -8.52 2.61 -9.32
C TRP A 55 -9.47 2.56 -8.11
N TYR A 56 -10.73 2.88 -8.30
CA TYR A 56 -11.73 2.88 -7.21
C TYR A 56 -11.96 1.48 -6.67
N VAL A 57 -12.13 0.49 -7.55
CA VAL A 57 -12.29 -0.92 -7.14
C VAL A 57 -11.01 -1.44 -6.49
N ALA A 58 -9.83 -1.03 -6.96
CA ALA A 58 -8.56 -1.37 -6.31
C ALA A 58 -8.52 -0.83 -4.87
N TYR A 59 -8.90 0.43 -4.68
CA TYR A 59 -9.01 1.06 -3.37
C TYR A 59 -9.97 0.29 -2.44
N GLU A 60 -11.19 -0.01 -2.92
CA GLU A 60 -12.17 -0.78 -2.16
C GLU A 60 -11.66 -2.17 -1.76
N ASN A 61 -10.95 -2.85 -2.67
CA ASN A 61 -10.39 -4.17 -2.40
C ASN A 61 -9.35 -4.12 -1.28
N CYS A 62 -8.47 -3.12 -1.25
CA CYS A 62 -7.55 -2.91 -0.16
C CYS A 62 -8.28 -2.62 1.15
N ARG A 63 -9.30 -1.75 1.12
CA ARG A 63 -10.13 -1.45 2.32
C ARG A 63 -10.82 -2.69 2.90
N ARG A 64 -11.29 -3.63 2.06
CA ARG A 64 -11.85 -4.91 2.53
C ARG A 64 -10.83 -5.77 3.28
N LEU A 65 -9.55 -5.58 3.01
CA LEU A 65 -8.45 -6.23 3.73
C LEU A 65 -7.95 -5.40 4.94
N GLN A 66 -8.68 -4.34 5.32
CA GLN A 66 -8.25 -3.40 6.36
C GLN A 66 -6.86 -2.80 6.07
N SER A 67 -6.59 -2.54 4.82
CA SER A 67 -5.35 -2.00 4.28
C SER A 67 -5.63 -0.82 3.37
N GLU A 68 -4.59 -0.16 2.89
CA GLU A 68 -4.66 0.94 1.95
C GLU A 68 -4.04 0.53 0.61
N LEU A 69 -4.32 1.25 -0.47
CA LEU A 69 -3.47 1.18 -1.66
C LEU A 69 -2.06 1.66 -1.29
N VAL A 70 -1.05 1.00 -1.84
CA VAL A 70 0.36 1.26 -1.52
C VAL A 70 0.71 2.73 -1.68
N THR A 71 1.46 3.22 -0.71
CA THR A 71 2.08 4.54 -0.68
C THR A 71 3.59 4.36 -0.69
N PHE A 72 4.29 5.09 -1.54
CA PHE A 72 5.75 5.08 -1.51
C PHE A 72 6.24 6.33 -0.80
N GLU A 73 6.49 6.22 0.49
CA GLU A 73 6.99 7.33 1.31
C GLU A 73 8.45 7.62 1.02
N THR A 74 9.21 6.59 0.60
CA THR A 74 10.62 6.69 0.25
C THR A 74 10.94 6.03 -1.09
N ALA A 75 12.08 6.42 -1.68
CA ALA A 75 12.59 5.77 -2.87
C ALA A 75 13.01 4.32 -2.61
N GLU A 76 13.53 4.04 -1.42
CA GLU A 76 13.94 2.72 -0.98
C GLU A 76 12.78 1.74 -0.90
N GLU A 77 11.63 2.18 -0.46
CA GLU A 77 10.41 1.39 -0.44
C GLU A 77 9.94 1.05 -1.85
N PHE A 78 9.88 2.07 -2.73
CA PHE A 78 9.58 1.87 -4.15
C PHE A 78 10.53 0.84 -4.77
N ASP A 79 11.83 0.99 -4.56
CA ASP A 79 12.86 0.14 -5.14
C ASP A 79 12.74 -1.30 -4.60
N ALA A 80 12.37 -1.49 -3.33
CA ALA A 80 12.15 -2.82 -2.74
C ALA A 80 10.93 -3.53 -3.38
N ILE A 81 9.82 -2.83 -3.60
CA ILE A 81 8.64 -3.37 -4.29
C ILE A 81 8.98 -3.70 -5.75
N ALA A 82 9.68 -2.81 -6.45
CA ALA A 82 10.13 -3.05 -7.82
C ALA A 82 11.04 -4.27 -7.92
N ALA A 83 11.99 -4.42 -7.00
CA ALA A 83 12.88 -5.58 -6.93
C ALA A 83 12.10 -6.88 -6.66
N PHE A 84 11.13 -6.84 -5.75
CA PHE A 84 10.26 -7.99 -5.45
C PHE A 84 9.46 -8.44 -6.69
N LEU A 85 8.83 -7.52 -7.41
CA LEU A 85 8.09 -7.81 -8.64
C LEU A 85 9.01 -8.36 -9.73
N ASN A 86 10.19 -7.76 -9.91
CA ASN A 86 11.20 -8.23 -10.86
C ASN A 86 11.67 -9.65 -10.56
N ALA A 87 11.95 -9.98 -9.31
CA ALA A 87 12.36 -11.31 -8.88
C ALA A 87 11.31 -12.38 -9.18
N ARG A 88 10.03 -12.00 -9.23
CA ARG A 88 8.89 -12.88 -9.59
C ARG A 88 8.59 -12.89 -11.08
N GLY A 89 9.29 -12.11 -11.89
CA GLY A 89 9.00 -11.93 -13.30
C GLY A 89 7.66 -11.22 -13.57
N ASP A 90 7.05 -10.60 -12.56
CA ASP A 90 5.80 -9.85 -12.71
C ASP A 90 6.12 -8.44 -13.24
N ARG A 91 5.73 -8.20 -14.47
CA ARG A 91 5.85 -6.90 -15.16
C ARG A 91 4.49 -6.22 -15.35
N SER A 92 3.51 -6.64 -14.59
CA SER A 92 2.18 -6.04 -14.62
C SER A 92 2.19 -4.62 -14.08
N GLU A 93 1.23 -3.86 -14.53
CA GLU A 93 0.93 -2.55 -13.99
C GLU A 93 0.07 -2.68 -12.73
N HIS A 94 0.34 -1.85 -11.72
CA HIS A 94 -0.30 -1.91 -10.42
C HIS A 94 -0.75 -0.53 -9.97
N TRP A 95 -2.00 -0.40 -9.55
CA TRP A 95 -2.49 0.80 -8.90
C TRP A 95 -1.78 1.07 -7.58
N THR A 96 -1.52 2.35 -7.33
CA THR A 96 -1.04 2.91 -6.05
C THR A 96 -2.09 3.82 -5.43
N SER A 97 -1.86 4.35 -4.25
CA SER A 97 -2.77 5.33 -3.64
C SER A 97 -2.69 6.73 -4.26
N GLY A 98 -1.69 6.97 -5.10
CA GLY A 98 -1.43 8.31 -5.64
C GLY A 98 -2.51 8.82 -6.58
N ASN A 99 -2.88 10.08 -6.43
CA ASN A 99 -3.79 10.78 -7.35
C ASN A 99 -3.66 12.32 -7.21
N ASP A 100 -4.26 13.05 -8.15
CA ASP A 100 -4.41 14.50 -8.12
C ASP A 100 -5.88 14.95 -8.24
N LEU A 101 -6.82 14.07 -7.83
CA LEU A 101 -8.26 14.30 -7.90
C LEU A 101 -8.72 15.55 -7.12
N GLY A 102 -8.04 15.88 -6.05
CA GLY A 102 -8.34 17.08 -5.26
C GLY A 102 -7.89 18.38 -5.91
N LYS A 103 -6.79 18.33 -6.67
CA LYS A 103 -6.23 19.48 -7.38
C LYS A 103 -5.32 18.99 -8.50
N THR A 104 -5.79 19.12 -9.73
CA THR A 104 -5.04 18.73 -10.93
C THR A 104 -3.62 19.27 -10.91
N GLY A 105 -2.65 18.41 -11.19
CA GLY A 105 -1.23 18.69 -11.20
C GLY A 105 -0.56 18.72 -9.80
N THR A 106 -1.32 18.46 -8.73
CA THR A 106 -0.77 18.33 -7.38
C THR A 106 -1.08 16.93 -6.85
N HIS A 107 -0.11 16.04 -6.95
CA HIS A 107 -0.30 14.63 -6.62
C HIS A 107 -0.07 14.36 -5.13
N TYR A 108 -1.00 13.63 -4.54
CA TYR A 108 -0.96 13.18 -3.15
C TYR A 108 -1.12 11.66 -3.07
N TRP A 109 -0.52 11.06 -2.07
CA TRP A 109 -0.86 9.71 -1.64
C TRP A 109 -2.18 9.76 -0.88
N PHE A 110 -3.23 9.15 -1.42
CA PHE A 110 -4.59 9.23 -0.86
C PHE A 110 -4.69 8.63 0.55
N SER A 111 -3.90 7.61 0.83
CA SER A 111 -3.89 6.89 2.11
C SER A 111 -3.40 7.73 3.30
N ASN A 112 -2.47 8.67 3.09
CA ASN A 112 -1.89 9.48 4.17
C ASN A 112 -1.92 10.98 3.91
N ALA A 113 -2.50 11.42 2.79
CA ALA A 113 -2.61 12.82 2.37
C ALA A 113 -1.26 13.56 2.21
N GLN A 114 -0.15 12.84 2.04
CA GLN A 114 1.16 13.44 1.80
C GLN A 114 1.43 13.64 0.32
N LEU A 115 2.20 14.66 -0.01
CA LEU A 115 2.62 14.93 -1.39
C LEU A 115 3.46 13.77 -1.96
N VAL A 116 3.25 13.46 -3.22
CA VAL A 116 4.11 12.54 -3.97
C VAL A 116 5.43 13.25 -4.27
N THR A 117 6.46 12.95 -3.51
CA THR A 117 7.78 13.60 -3.61
C THR A 117 8.86 12.71 -4.22
N ILE A 118 8.63 11.39 -4.32
CA ILE A 118 9.61 10.46 -4.87
C ILE A 118 9.85 10.71 -6.35
N LYS A 119 11.12 10.66 -6.77
CA LYS A 119 11.53 10.88 -8.15
C LYS A 119 11.62 9.56 -8.91
N ARG A 120 10.47 8.92 -9.12
CA ARG A 120 10.36 7.63 -9.84
C ARG A 120 9.37 7.69 -11.01
N TRP A 121 9.04 8.90 -11.46
CA TRP A 121 8.20 9.10 -12.63
C TRP A 121 8.89 8.64 -13.92
N ALA A 122 8.12 8.08 -14.83
CA ALA A 122 8.58 7.83 -16.18
C ALA A 122 8.93 9.16 -16.90
N PRO A 123 9.79 9.12 -17.91
CA PRO A 123 10.11 10.32 -18.68
C PRO A 123 8.87 11.04 -19.19
N LYS A 124 8.78 12.36 -18.91
CA LYS A 124 7.66 13.24 -19.25
C LYS A 124 6.37 12.98 -18.47
N GLN A 125 6.42 12.14 -17.45
CA GLN A 125 5.27 11.91 -16.58
C GLN A 125 5.38 12.69 -15.26
N PRO A 126 4.25 13.03 -14.63
CA PRO A 126 2.86 12.86 -15.08
C PRO A 126 2.52 13.86 -16.20
N ASP A 127 1.72 13.46 -17.21
CA ASP A 127 1.38 14.34 -18.35
C ASP A 127 -0.12 14.63 -18.48
N ASN A 128 -0.95 14.02 -17.65
CA ASN A 128 -2.42 14.17 -17.67
C ASN A 128 -2.99 14.10 -19.10
N ALA A 129 -2.62 13.04 -19.83
CA ALA A 129 -2.97 12.91 -21.23
C ALA A 129 -4.46 13.09 -21.49
N GLY A 130 -4.79 14.05 -22.35
CA GLY A 130 -6.17 14.41 -22.66
C GLY A 130 -6.95 15.02 -21.51
N GLY A 131 -6.30 15.46 -20.43
CA GLY A 131 -6.94 16.05 -19.24
C GLY A 131 -7.78 15.07 -18.43
N ARG A 132 -7.43 13.78 -18.43
CA ARG A 132 -8.24 12.71 -17.83
C ARG A 132 -7.45 11.74 -16.97
N GLU A 133 -6.15 11.88 -16.88
CA GLU A 133 -5.27 10.98 -16.12
C GLU A 133 -5.00 11.61 -14.74
N HIS A 134 -5.57 11.02 -13.71
CA HIS A 134 -5.56 11.56 -12.35
C HIS A 134 -5.11 10.54 -11.30
N CYS A 135 -4.94 9.27 -11.66
CA CYS A 135 -4.56 8.22 -10.72
C CYS A 135 -3.22 7.60 -11.10
N ILE A 136 -2.38 7.36 -10.11
CA ILE A 136 -1.01 6.90 -10.31
C ILE A 136 -0.94 5.38 -10.27
N HIS A 137 -0.26 4.81 -11.27
CA HIS A 137 0.13 3.41 -11.27
C HIS A 137 1.64 3.24 -11.29
N LEU A 138 2.08 2.09 -10.82
CA LEU A 138 3.43 1.56 -10.93
C LEU A 138 3.47 0.59 -12.10
N GLY A 139 4.41 0.72 -13.03
CA GLY A 139 4.51 -0.23 -14.13
C GLY A 139 5.77 -0.10 -14.98
N TYR A 140 5.94 -1.05 -15.88
CA TYR A 140 6.86 -0.93 -17.01
C TYR A 140 6.16 -0.15 -18.11
N ILE A 141 6.58 1.08 -18.34
CA ILE A 141 5.85 2.00 -19.21
C ILE A 141 6.38 1.97 -20.62
N TYR A 142 5.55 1.47 -21.54
CA TYR A 142 5.65 1.61 -23.03
C TYR A 142 6.97 1.23 -23.68
N GLY A 143 7.71 0.27 -23.20
CA GLY A 143 8.97 -0.13 -23.84
C GLY A 143 10.08 0.93 -23.79
N TYR A 144 9.81 2.07 -23.16
CA TYR A 144 10.81 3.11 -22.92
C TYR A 144 11.62 2.86 -21.66
N SER A 145 11.16 1.98 -20.80
CA SER A 145 11.78 1.64 -19.54
C SER A 145 11.93 0.13 -19.43
N THR A 146 13.10 -0.30 -18.93
CA THR A 146 13.34 -1.68 -18.49
C THR A 146 13.09 -1.81 -16.97
N GLU A 147 12.59 -0.76 -16.35
CA GLU A 147 12.40 -0.64 -14.91
C GLU A 147 10.98 -0.19 -14.58
N PHE A 148 10.54 -0.49 -13.37
CA PHE A 148 9.28 0.05 -12.84
C PHE A 148 9.39 1.56 -12.65
N GLN A 149 8.33 2.27 -13.05
CA GLN A 149 8.21 3.72 -12.93
C GLN A 149 6.76 4.11 -12.64
N LEU A 150 6.55 5.33 -12.20
CA LEU A 150 5.23 5.90 -11.98
C LEU A 150 4.72 6.60 -13.24
N ASN A 151 3.40 6.50 -13.45
CA ASN A 151 2.68 7.23 -14.48
C ASN A 151 1.26 7.50 -14.01
N ASP A 152 0.63 8.57 -14.51
CA ASP A 152 -0.79 8.85 -14.32
C ASP A 152 -1.65 8.15 -15.38
N ARG A 153 -2.87 7.81 -15.02
CA ARG A 153 -3.87 7.15 -15.86
C ARG A 153 -5.29 7.54 -15.44
N PRO A 154 -6.28 7.36 -16.35
CA PRO A 154 -7.68 7.52 -15.97
C PRO A 154 -8.07 6.60 -14.81
N CYS A 155 -8.72 7.15 -13.78
CA CYS A 155 -9.09 6.40 -12.57
C CYS A 155 -10.23 5.39 -12.79
N HIS A 156 -11.10 5.65 -13.78
CA HIS A 156 -12.32 4.85 -14.01
C HIS A 156 -12.12 3.78 -15.09
N ASN A 157 -13.21 3.07 -15.41
CA ASN A 157 -13.22 2.03 -16.43
C ASN A 157 -12.88 2.58 -17.82
N HIS A 158 -11.61 2.55 -18.14
CA HIS A 158 -11.07 2.77 -19.46
C HIS A 158 -10.27 1.53 -19.85
N ALA A 159 -10.36 1.10 -21.09
CA ALA A 159 -9.72 -0.15 -21.54
C ALA A 159 -8.20 -0.18 -21.27
N SER A 160 -7.54 0.98 -21.25
CA SER A 160 -6.11 1.14 -20.95
C SER A 160 -5.80 1.36 -19.46
N SER A 161 -6.79 1.27 -18.55
CA SER A 161 -6.64 1.62 -17.13
C SER A 161 -7.28 0.56 -16.22
N LEU A 162 -7.16 -0.69 -16.60
CA LEU A 162 -7.48 -1.82 -15.72
C LEU A 162 -6.19 -2.51 -15.35
N PHE A 163 -5.74 -2.30 -14.11
CA PHE A 163 -4.48 -2.80 -13.59
C PHE A 163 -4.67 -3.70 -12.38
N LYS A 164 -3.68 -4.50 -12.08
CA LYS A 164 -3.51 -5.10 -10.77
C LYS A 164 -3.38 -3.98 -9.73
N TYR A 165 -3.22 -4.31 -8.47
CA TYR A 165 -3.06 -3.33 -7.41
C TYR A 165 -2.20 -3.89 -6.28
N ILE A 166 -1.60 -3.01 -5.51
CA ILE A 166 -0.82 -3.35 -4.33
C ILE A 166 -1.51 -2.72 -3.13
N CYS A 167 -1.84 -3.56 -2.15
CA CYS A 167 -2.32 -3.10 -0.85
C CYS A 167 -1.18 -3.14 0.17
N GLU A 168 -1.11 -2.15 1.02
CA GLU A 168 -0.18 -2.05 2.13
C GLU A 168 -0.95 -2.12 3.45
N ALA A 169 -0.50 -2.97 4.36
CA ALA A 169 -1.07 -3.05 5.70
C ALA A 169 -0.71 -1.80 6.51
N PRO A 170 -1.58 -1.36 7.44
CA PRO A 170 -1.23 -0.30 8.36
C PRO A 170 0.04 -0.63 9.13
N LYS A 171 0.85 0.38 9.42
CA LYS A 171 2.06 0.19 10.25
C LYS A 171 1.66 -0.40 11.61
N GLN A 172 2.34 -1.48 11.98
CA GLN A 172 2.08 -2.16 13.25
C GLN A 172 2.70 -1.32 14.38
N GLU A 173 1.86 -0.89 15.31
CA GLU A 173 2.33 -0.25 16.55
C GLU A 173 2.24 -1.27 17.70
N THR A 174 3.34 -1.49 18.40
CA THR A 174 3.37 -2.35 19.58
C THR A 174 3.37 -1.49 20.83
N VAL A 175 2.33 -1.61 21.65
CA VAL A 175 2.29 -0.99 22.98
C VAL A 175 2.59 -2.05 24.03
N SER A 176 3.69 -1.88 24.78
CA SER A 176 4.02 -2.73 25.91
C SER A 176 3.63 -2.04 27.21
N ILE A 177 2.72 -2.67 27.97
CA ILE A 177 2.34 -2.18 29.31
C ILE A 177 3.00 -3.07 30.36
N VAL A 178 3.90 -2.50 31.15
CA VAL A 178 4.52 -3.19 32.29
C VAL A 178 3.81 -2.72 33.56
N VAL A 179 3.16 -3.66 34.26
CA VAL A 179 2.53 -3.41 35.54
C VAL A 179 3.43 -3.94 36.67
N TRP A 180 3.93 -3.05 37.48
CA TRP A 180 4.69 -3.40 38.70
C TRP A 180 3.72 -3.61 39.86
N LYS A 181 3.97 -4.63 40.70
CA LYS A 181 3.30 -4.84 42.01
C LYS A 181 4.16 -4.29 43.09
#